data_a39b6a4734f01600fba559992bd8aeba
#
_entry.id   a39b6a4734f01600fba559992bd8aeba
#
_cell.length_a   1.000
_cell.length_b   1.000
_cell.length_c   1.000
_cell.angle_alpha   90.00
_cell.angle_beta   90.00
_cell.angle_gamma   90.00
#
_symmetry.space_group_name_H-M   'P 1'
#
loop_
_entity.id
_entity.type
_entity.pdbx_description
1 polymer ?
#
loop_
_entity_poly.entity_id
_entity_poly.type
_entity_poly.pdbx_seq_one_letter_code
_entity_poly.pdbx_strand_id
1 'polypeptide(L)'
;MNNIKISLLFTLSINLFSYSQIISENEVTNYAISNIEEFVEFLSYPNDANNKEDIEKLINWTSNRFNELGFKIKKLETESVPLLLAELVYKKSYNTILIYLHLDGQPVDKSKWYQESPYKPELKKPGNNGEYVIIDWGKLDNKTLENLDSEDIRIFARSASDAKGPVMMLINALELMNQNNLKPRFNIKLIMDFEEEKSSPRLPSAVVKYSDDLKSDGLLIFDGPQH
;
A
#
# COMPACT_ATOMS: atom_id res chain seq x y z
N MET A 1 54.85 -3.69 -56.02
CA MET A 1 54.40 -2.59 -55.14
C MET A 1 52.98 -2.92 -54.73
N ASN A 2 52.79 -3.47 -53.54
CA ASN A 2 51.48 -3.87 -53.01
C ASN A 2 50.95 -2.77 -52.16
N ASN A 3 49.80 -2.20 -52.60
CA ASN A 3 49.06 -1.22 -51.83
C ASN A 3 48.19 -1.93 -50.78
N ILE A 4 48.60 -1.83 -49.52
CA ILE A 4 47.79 -2.26 -48.37
C ILE A 4 46.80 -1.13 -48.08
N LYS A 5 45.51 -1.38 -48.33
CA LYS A 5 44.41 -0.49 -47.86
C LYS A 5 44.12 -0.83 -46.42
N ILE A 6 44.49 0.07 -45.51
CA ILE A 6 44.11 0.00 -44.10
C ILE A 6 42.65 0.53 -43.99
N SER A 7 41.70 -0.38 -43.75
CA SER A 7 40.33 -0.05 -43.45
C SER A 7 40.21 0.29 -41.96
N LEU A 8 40.02 1.57 -41.63
CA LEU A 8 39.81 2.04 -40.27
C LEU A 8 38.36 1.75 -39.88
N LEU A 9 38.13 0.69 -39.11
CA LEU A 9 36.83 0.39 -38.51
C LEU A 9 36.62 1.35 -37.32
N PHE A 10 35.81 2.38 -37.50
CA PHE A 10 35.34 3.23 -36.40
C PHE A 10 34.24 2.46 -35.66
N THR A 11 34.56 1.80 -34.58
CA THR A 11 33.58 1.25 -33.65
C THR A 11 33.02 2.41 -32.81
N LEU A 12 31.84 2.88 -33.20
CA LEU A 12 31.05 3.84 -32.41
C LEU A 12 30.48 3.07 -31.21
N SER A 13 31.17 3.08 -30.08
CA SER A 13 30.64 2.61 -28.80
C SER A 13 29.57 3.59 -28.31
N ILE A 14 28.32 3.30 -28.65
CA ILE A 14 27.17 3.99 -28.05
C ILE A 14 27.10 3.49 -26.60
N ASN A 15 27.63 4.27 -25.67
CA ASN A 15 27.34 4.10 -24.26
C ASN A 15 25.87 4.43 -24.03
N LEU A 16 25.00 3.42 -24.10
CA LEU A 16 23.64 3.50 -23.61
C LEU A 16 23.73 3.57 -22.07
N PHE A 17 23.89 4.77 -21.54
CA PHE A 17 23.60 5.00 -20.14
C PHE A 17 22.09 4.80 -19.98
N SER A 18 21.68 3.61 -19.56
CA SER A 18 20.36 3.40 -19.01
C SER A 18 20.31 4.19 -17.70
N TYR A 19 19.86 5.42 -17.77
CA TYR A 19 19.41 6.11 -16.58
C TYR A 19 18.22 5.30 -16.07
N SER A 20 18.44 4.49 -15.04
CA SER A 20 17.35 4.00 -14.22
C SER A 20 16.73 5.26 -13.63
N GLN A 21 15.52 5.56 -14.02
CA GLN A 21 14.75 6.65 -13.41
C GLN A 21 14.45 6.20 -11.98
N ILE A 22 15.24 6.67 -11.03
CA ILE A 22 15.07 6.40 -9.61
C ILE A 22 14.17 7.51 -9.09
N ILE A 23 13.00 7.13 -8.57
CA ILE A 23 12.14 8.06 -7.83
C ILE A 23 12.92 8.44 -6.56
N SER A 24 13.10 9.72 -6.34
CA SER A 24 13.82 10.21 -5.16
C SER A 24 12.98 10.07 -3.90
N GLU A 25 13.63 9.98 -2.75
CA GLU A 25 12.96 9.95 -1.44
C GLU A 25 12.05 11.18 -1.24
N ASN A 26 12.49 12.34 -1.68
CA ASN A 26 11.69 13.56 -1.64
C ASN A 26 10.42 13.46 -2.49
N GLU A 27 10.47 12.83 -3.67
CA GLU A 27 9.28 12.61 -4.50
C GLU A 27 8.31 11.66 -3.82
N VAL A 28 8.81 10.59 -3.19
CA VAL A 28 7.98 9.64 -2.43
C VAL A 28 7.29 10.36 -1.27
N THR A 29 8.05 11.12 -0.49
CA THR A 29 7.53 11.87 0.66
C THR A 29 6.48 12.88 0.22
N ASN A 30 6.79 13.73 -0.77
CA ASN A 30 5.86 14.74 -1.28
C ASN A 30 4.57 14.11 -1.82
N TYR A 31 4.70 12.96 -2.50
CA TYR A 31 3.55 12.24 -3.01
C TYR A 31 2.67 11.71 -1.88
N ALA A 32 3.25 11.03 -0.89
CA ALA A 32 2.52 10.51 0.27
C ALA A 32 1.78 11.62 1.03
N ILE A 33 2.42 12.80 1.14
CA ILE A 33 1.83 13.98 1.75
C ILE A 33 0.64 14.51 0.93
N SER A 34 0.79 14.60 -0.39
CA SER A 34 -0.28 15.08 -1.27
C SER A 34 -1.51 14.18 -1.23
N ASN A 35 -1.35 12.91 -0.86
CA ASN A 35 -2.42 11.92 -0.73
C ASN A 35 -2.88 11.70 0.72
N ILE A 36 -2.50 12.55 1.65
CA ILE A 36 -2.83 12.39 3.06
C ILE A 36 -4.34 12.41 3.31
N GLU A 37 -5.09 13.19 2.54
CA GLU A 37 -6.56 13.27 2.65
C GLU A 37 -7.21 11.93 2.30
N GLU A 38 -6.74 11.24 1.26
CA GLU A 38 -7.22 9.91 0.92
C GLU A 38 -6.91 8.90 2.03
N PHE A 39 -5.73 8.99 2.64
CA PHE A 39 -5.39 8.13 3.77
C PHE A 39 -6.29 8.40 4.98
N VAL A 40 -6.56 9.66 5.30
CA VAL A 40 -7.50 10.06 6.36
C VAL A 40 -8.90 9.53 6.07
N GLU A 41 -9.38 9.64 4.83
CA GLU A 41 -10.66 9.04 4.41
C GLU A 41 -10.64 7.52 4.61
N PHE A 42 -9.62 6.83 4.12
CA PHE A 42 -9.50 5.38 4.26
C PHE A 42 -9.47 4.93 5.72
N LEU A 43 -8.80 5.65 6.60
CA LEU A 43 -8.78 5.39 8.04
C LEU A 43 -10.14 5.59 8.70
N SER A 44 -11.00 6.44 8.12
CA SER A 44 -12.34 6.72 8.67
C SER A 44 -13.32 5.56 8.53
N TYR A 45 -13.08 4.62 7.61
CA TYR A 45 -13.89 3.40 7.49
C TYR A 45 -13.64 2.48 8.68
N PRO A 46 -14.67 2.16 9.51
CA PRO A 46 -14.52 1.15 10.55
C PRO A 46 -14.19 -0.21 9.95
N ASN A 47 -13.38 -0.98 10.66
CA ASN A 47 -12.86 -2.24 10.14
C ASN A 47 -12.76 -3.37 11.17
N ASP A 48 -13.62 -3.34 12.20
CA ASP A 48 -13.79 -4.49 13.08
C ASP A 48 -14.44 -5.66 12.32
N ALA A 49 -13.74 -6.78 12.18
CA ALA A 49 -14.19 -7.96 11.46
C ALA A 49 -15.48 -8.59 12.04
N ASN A 50 -15.92 -8.18 13.23
CA ASN A 50 -17.20 -8.60 13.80
C ASN A 50 -18.39 -7.81 13.22
N ASN A 51 -18.14 -6.66 12.60
CA ASN A 51 -19.15 -5.83 11.95
C ASN A 51 -19.14 -6.04 10.42
N LYS A 52 -20.02 -6.93 9.97
CA LYS A 52 -20.07 -7.29 8.53
C LYS A 52 -20.41 -6.11 7.62
N GLU A 53 -21.25 -5.17 8.07
CA GLU A 53 -21.64 -4.01 7.27
C GLU A 53 -20.45 -3.07 7.03
N ASP A 54 -19.65 -2.83 8.05
CA ASP A 54 -18.44 -2.00 7.93
C ASP A 54 -17.38 -2.68 7.06
N ILE A 55 -17.21 -3.99 7.22
CA ILE A 55 -16.31 -4.78 6.36
C ILE A 55 -16.77 -4.75 4.90
N GLU A 56 -18.07 -4.82 4.62
CA GLU A 56 -18.57 -4.73 3.24
C GLU A 56 -18.31 -3.35 2.62
N LYS A 57 -18.47 -2.27 3.38
CA LYS A 57 -18.09 -0.91 2.93
C LYS A 57 -16.61 -0.84 2.59
N LEU A 58 -15.77 -1.42 3.45
CA LEU A 58 -14.33 -1.47 3.26
C LEU A 58 -13.94 -2.29 2.03
N ILE A 59 -14.55 -3.47 1.82
CA ILE A 59 -14.39 -4.29 0.62
C ILE A 59 -14.74 -3.49 -0.64
N ASN A 60 -15.83 -2.75 -0.61
CA ASN A 60 -16.28 -1.96 -1.76
C ASN A 60 -15.31 -0.81 -2.06
N TRP A 61 -14.88 -0.06 -1.05
CA TRP A 61 -13.87 0.99 -1.20
C TRP A 61 -12.58 0.43 -1.81
N THR A 62 -12.06 -0.64 -1.22
CA THR A 62 -10.82 -1.30 -1.67
C THR A 62 -10.93 -1.83 -3.09
N SER A 63 -12.06 -2.48 -3.41
CA SER A 63 -12.32 -2.99 -4.76
C SER A 63 -12.30 -1.88 -5.81
N ASN A 64 -12.99 -0.77 -5.53
CA ASN A 64 -13.04 0.38 -6.42
C ASN A 64 -11.65 0.98 -6.60
N ARG A 65 -10.93 1.17 -5.51
CA ARG A 65 -9.62 1.82 -5.53
C ARG A 65 -8.57 1.03 -6.32
N PHE A 66 -8.50 -0.29 -6.12
CA PHE A 66 -7.60 -1.12 -6.93
C PHE A 66 -8.08 -1.28 -8.38
N ASN A 67 -9.38 -1.20 -8.63
CA ASN A 67 -9.91 -1.19 -9.99
C ASN A 67 -9.48 0.06 -10.77
N GLU A 68 -9.47 1.24 -10.13
CA GLU A 68 -8.94 2.49 -10.69
C GLU A 68 -7.45 2.40 -11.03
N LEU A 69 -6.68 1.63 -10.25
CA LEU A 69 -5.28 1.32 -10.53
C LEU A 69 -5.09 0.29 -11.65
N GLY A 70 -6.18 -0.20 -12.24
CA GLY A 70 -6.16 -1.15 -13.37
C GLY A 70 -6.15 -2.63 -12.97
N PHE A 71 -6.32 -2.95 -11.69
CA PHE A 71 -6.45 -4.33 -11.25
C PHE A 71 -7.81 -4.92 -11.63
N LYS A 72 -7.81 -6.20 -11.98
CA LYS A 72 -9.04 -7.01 -12.07
C LYS A 72 -9.36 -7.57 -10.70
N ILE A 73 -10.55 -7.28 -10.21
CA ILE A 73 -10.98 -7.68 -8.87
C ILE A 73 -11.85 -8.94 -8.95
N LYS A 74 -11.62 -9.88 -8.03
CA LYS A 74 -12.41 -11.09 -7.83
C LYS A 74 -12.66 -11.31 -6.34
N LYS A 75 -13.92 -11.45 -5.94
CA LYS A 75 -14.25 -11.92 -4.59
C LYS A 75 -14.01 -13.43 -4.52
N LEU A 76 -13.25 -13.86 -3.54
CA LEU A 76 -13.04 -15.28 -3.21
C LEU A 76 -14.00 -15.64 -2.09
N GLU A 77 -15.13 -16.19 -2.47
CA GLU A 77 -16.22 -16.50 -1.54
C GLU A 77 -15.81 -17.55 -0.50
N THR A 78 -16.09 -17.27 0.76
CA THR A 78 -15.91 -18.14 1.92
C THR A 78 -17.25 -18.42 2.61
N GLU A 79 -17.22 -19.04 3.76
CA GLU A 79 -18.42 -19.27 4.58
C GLU A 79 -18.92 -18.00 5.30
N SER A 80 -18.14 -16.93 5.33
CA SER A 80 -18.48 -15.68 6.02
C SER A 80 -17.99 -14.46 5.23
N VAL A 81 -16.85 -13.88 5.61
CA VAL A 81 -16.27 -12.71 4.97
C VAL A 81 -15.42 -13.18 3.77
N PRO A 82 -15.67 -12.71 2.55
CA PRO A 82 -14.84 -13.10 1.41
C PRO A 82 -13.45 -12.47 1.51
N LEU A 83 -12.46 -13.13 0.88
CA LEU A 83 -11.20 -12.47 0.56
C LEU A 83 -11.35 -11.73 -0.77
N LEU A 84 -10.51 -10.73 -1.00
CA LEU A 84 -10.38 -10.12 -2.32
C LEU A 84 -9.09 -10.59 -2.98
N LEU A 85 -9.21 -10.98 -4.24
CA LEU A 85 -8.08 -11.13 -5.15
C LEU A 85 -8.10 -9.97 -6.13
N ALA A 86 -6.97 -9.27 -6.25
CA ALA A 86 -6.76 -8.26 -7.27
C ALA A 86 -5.56 -8.66 -8.14
N GLU A 87 -5.68 -8.57 -9.46
CA GLU A 87 -4.66 -9.00 -10.40
C GLU A 87 -4.33 -7.91 -11.41
N LEU A 88 -3.03 -7.57 -11.52
CA LEU A 88 -2.50 -6.64 -12.51
C LEU A 88 -1.42 -7.33 -13.35
N VAL A 89 -1.72 -7.57 -14.62
CA VAL A 89 -0.83 -8.27 -15.55
C VAL A 89 -0.18 -7.26 -16.49
N TYR A 90 1.11 -7.03 -16.34
CA TYR A 90 1.90 -6.19 -17.24
C TYR A 90 2.33 -6.96 -18.50
N LYS A 91 2.75 -8.21 -18.34
CA LYS A 91 3.15 -9.08 -19.45
C LYS A 91 3.01 -10.56 -19.04
N LYS A 92 2.41 -11.37 -19.94
CA LYS A 92 2.18 -12.80 -19.66
C LYS A 92 3.45 -13.61 -19.37
N SER A 93 4.60 -13.18 -19.91
CA SER A 93 5.89 -13.87 -19.69
C SER A 93 6.64 -13.41 -18.43
N TYR A 94 6.08 -12.48 -17.66
CA TYR A 94 6.69 -12.06 -16.41
C TYR A 94 6.28 -12.99 -15.28
N ASN A 95 7.18 -13.15 -14.31
CA ASN A 95 6.86 -13.76 -13.04
C ASN A 95 5.75 -12.98 -12.34
N THR A 96 4.99 -13.66 -11.50
CA THR A 96 3.91 -13.07 -10.71
C THR A 96 4.29 -13.08 -9.24
N ILE A 97 4.17 -11.93 -8.60
CA ILE A 97 4.36 -11.78 -7.15
C ILE A 97 2.98 -11.65 -6.52
N LEU A 98 2.69 -12.52 -5.55
CA LEU A 98 1.53 -12.44 -4.70
C LEU A 98 1.88 -11.60 -3.47
N ILE A 99 1.09 -10.57 -3.19
CA ILE A 99 1.22 -9.74 -2.00
C ILE A 99 0.03 -10.02 -1.10
N TYR A 100 0.30 -10.42 0.12
CA TYR A 100 -0.71 -10.56 1.16
C TYR A 100 -0.85 -9.23 1.91
N LEU A 101 -2.11 -8.83 2.11
CA LEU A 101 -2.51 -7.65 2.86
C LEU A 101 -3.69 -8.03 3.76
N HIS A 102 -3.83 -7.39 4.92
CA HIS A 102 -5.09 -7.43 5.64
C HIS A 102 -5.64 -6.03 5.87
N LEU A 103 -6.94 -5.94 6.08
CA LEU A 103 -7.63 -4.65 6.14
C LEU A 103 -8.54 -4.52 7.36
N ASP A 104 -8.81 -5.60 8.05
CA ASP A 104 -9.51 -5.54 9.34
C ASP A 104 -8.61 -4.97 10.43
N GLY A 105 -9.17 -4.72 11.57
CA GLY A 105 -8.49 -4.24 12.75
C GLY A 105 -9.14 -4.82 13.99
N GLN A 106 -8.36 -4.89 15.06
CA GLN A 106 -8.87 -5.35 16.35
C GLN A 106 -10.03 -4.47 16.84
N PRO A 107 -11.01 -5.08 17.54
CA PRO A 107 -12.07 -4.34 18.20
C PRO A 107 -11.54 -3.20 19.07
N VAL A 108 -12.28 -2.12 19.16
CA VAL A 108 -11.86 -0.92 19.89
C VAL A 108 -12.74 -0.64 21.08
N ASP A 109 -12.12 -0.35 22.21
CA ASP A 109 -12.79 0.26 23.36
C ASP A 109 -12.64 1.79 23.26
N LYS A 110 -13.69 2.46 22.81
CA LYS A 110 -13.69 3.91 22.60
C LYS A 110 -13.35 4.71 23.85
N SER A 111 -13.61 4.17 25.04
CA SER A 111 -13.31 4.84 26.31
C SER A 111 -11.82 4.98 26.61
N LYS A 112 -10.98 4.20 25.90
CA LYS A 112 -9.52 4.19 26.02
C LYS A 112 -8.81 5.03 24.96
N TRP A 113 -9.58 5.73 24.11
CA TRP A 113 -9.02 6.58 23.07
C TRP A 113 -9.07 8.05 23.47
N TYR A 114 -7.91 8.70 23.45
CA TYR A 114 -7.76 10.12 23.76
C TYR A 114 -8.09 11.00 22.54
N GLN A 115 -9.20 10.69 21.86
CA GLN A 115 -9.78 11.42 20.73
C GLN A 115 -11.27 11.05 20.59
N GLU A 116 -12.00 11.79 19.75
CA GLU A 116 -13.45 11.64 19.61
C GLU A 116 -13.86 10.21 19.17
N SER A 117 -13.09 9.60 18.26
CA SER A 117 -13.33 8.25 17.77
C SER A 117 -12.03 7.60 17.29
N PRO A 118 -11.88 6.28 17.46
CA PRO A 118 -10.80 5.51 16.83
C PRO A 118 -10.77 5.61 15.30
N TYR A 119 -11.92 5.90 14.69
CA TYR A 119 -12.09 6.04 13.24
C TYR A 119 -12.23 7.51 12.80
N LYS A 120 -11.89 8.45 13.66
CA LYS A 120 -11.67 9.85 13.31
C LYS A 120 -10.17 10.13 13.43
N PRO A 121 -9.40 10.04 12.32
CA PRO A 121 -7.96 10.23 12.37
C PRO A 121 -7.58 11.59 12.93
N GLU A 122 -6.64 11.59 13.86
CA GLU A 122 -6.11 12.82 14.47
C GLU A 122 -4.60 12.88 14.27
N LEU A 123 -4.11 14.05 13.88
CA LEU A 123 -2.68 14.32 13.83
C LEU A 123 -2.22 14.78 15.21
N LYS A 124 -1.18 14.15 15.74
CA LYS A 124 -0.68 14.45 17.09
C LYS A 124 0.83 14.58 17.12
N LYS A 125 1.33 15.34 18.08
CA LYS A 125 2.74 15.46 18.40
C LYS A 125 2.98 15.38 19.91
N PRO A 126 4.21 15.07 20.37
CA PRO A 126 4.54 15.09 21.78
C PRO A 126 4.30 16.47 22.39
N GLY A 127 3.60 16.48 23.52
CA GLY A 127 3.45 17.65 24.38
C GLY A 127 4.53 17.70 25.47
N ASN A 128 4.51 18.77 26.25
CA ASN A 128 5.53 19.02 27.31
C ASN A 128 5.58 17.96 28.40
N ASN A 129 4.51 17.19 28.59
CA ASN A 129 4.39 16.18 29.65
C ASN A 129 4.58 14.74 29.11
N GLY A 130 5.04 14.55 27.87
CA GLY A 130 5.16 13.24 27.22
C GLY A 130 3.84 12.68 26.69
N GLU A 131 2.72 13.38 26.86
CA GLU A 131 1.46 13.04 26.25
C GLU A 131 1.38 13.60 24.82
N TYR A 132 0.72 12.88 23.91
CA TYR A 132 0.47 13.38 22.55
C TYR A 132 -0.68 14.38 22.53
N VAL A 133 -0.45 15.55 21.94
CA VAL A 133 -1.45 16.61 21.78
C VAL A 133 -1.89 16.70 20.31
N ILE A 134 -3.19 16.90 20.10
CA ILE A 134 -3.78 17.07 18.77
C ILE A 134 -3.27 18.36 18.14
N ILE A 135 -2.90 18.29 16.89
CA ILE A 135 -2.57 19.44 16.05
C ILE A 135 -3.54 19.50 14.86
N ASP A 136 -3.82 20.71 14.41
CA ASP A 136 -4.74 20.94 13.30
C ASP A 136 -4.13 20.42 11.98
N TRP A 137 -4.90 19.64 11.22
CA TRP A 137 -4.51 19.18 9.88
C TRP A 137 -4.15 20.33 8.94
N GLY A 138 -4.81 21.50 9.06
CA GLY A 138 -4.50 22.71 8.29
C GLY A 138 -3.14 23.32 8.61
N LYS A 139 -2.43 22.82 9.64
CA LYS A 139 -1.06 23.20 9.98
C LYS A 139 0.00 22.30 9.36
N LEU A 140 -0.40 21.34 8.54
CA LEU A 140 0.52 20.56 7.71
C LEU A 140 1.01 21.45 6.56
N ASP A 141 1.85 22.41 6.87
CA ASP A 141 2.63 23.15 5.87
C ASP A 141 3.88 22.37 5.48
N ASN A 142 4.53 22.78 4.40
CA ASN A 142 5.74 22.12 3.91
C ASN A 142 6.82 22.01 5.00
N LYS A 143 6.91 22.99 5.91
CA LYS A 143 7.89 22.98 6.99
C LYS A 143 7.56 21.94 8.07
N THR A 144 6.28 21.77 8.40
CA THR A 144 5.82 20.73 9.32
C THR A 144 6.07 19.35 8.72
N LEU A 145 5.88 19.20 7.41
CA LEU A 145 6.07 17.96 6.67
C LEU A 145 7.55 17.56 6.56
N GLU A 146 8.45 18.53 6.39
CA GLU A 146 9.90 18.31 6.42
C GLU A 146 10.41 17.84 7.81
N ASN A 147 9.64 18.11 8.85
CA ASN A 147 10.01 17.81 10.24
C ASN A 147 9.15 16.73 10.90
N LEU A 148 8.32 15.99 10.16
CA LEU A 148 7.43 14.95 10.72
C LEU A 148 8.19 14.00 11.65
N ASP A 149 9.30 13.44 11.18
CA ASP A 149 10.11 12.51 11.97
C ASP A 149 10.83 13.20 13.13
N SER A 150 11.38 14.38 12.90
CA SER A 150 12.16 15.10 13.94
C SER A 150 11.28 15.66 15.06
N GLU A 151 10.01 15.97 14.78
CA GLU A 151 9.01 16.41 15.75
C GLU A 151 8.13 15.27 16.26
N ASP A 152 8.37 14.02 15.83
CA ASP A 152 7.58 12.82 16.18
C ASP A 152 6.06 13.04 15.95
N ILE A 153 5.73 13.66 14.81
CA ILE A 153 4.33 13.90 14.42
C ILE A 153 3.75 12.63 13.83
N ARG A 154 2.62 12.16 14.36
CA ARG A 154 2.00 10.89 13.97
C ARG A 154 0.50 11.01 13.73
N ILE A 155 -0.02 10.13 12.87
CA ILE A 155 -1.46 9.94 12.66
C ILE A 155 -1.95 8.88 13.65
N PHE A 156 -2.94 9.25 14.45
CA PHE A 156 -3.60 8.37 15.40
C PHE A 156 -4.99 7.97 14.90
N ALA A 157 -5.12 6.72 14.53
CA ALA A 157 -6.40 6.09 14.18
C ALA A 157 -6.29 4.57 14.35
N ARG A 158 -7.42 3.85 14.44
CA ARG A 158 -7.41 2.40 14.33
C ARG A 158 -6.84 2.00 12.98
N SER A 159 -5.95 1.02 12.97
CA SER A 159 -5.28 0.46 11.79
C SER A 159 -4.43 1.45 10.97
N ALA A 160 -4.06 2.60 11.54
CA ALA A 160 -3.18 3.54 10.85
C ALA A 160 -1.83 2.91 10.45
N SER A 161 -1.33 1.98 11.25
CA SER A 161 -0.12 1.21 10.99
C SER A 161 -0.45 -0.23 10.62
N ASP A 162 -1.30 -0.89 11.39
CA ASP A 162 -1.66 -2.30 11.27
C ASP A 162 -3.15 -2.44 10.90
N ALA A 163 -3.52 -2.65 9.59
CA ALA A 163 -2.58 -2.62 8.47
C ALA A 163 -3.07 -1.77 7.29
N LYS A 164 -3.89 -0.73 7.51
CA LYS A 164 -4.30 0.19 6.43
C LYS A 164 -3.13 1.04 5.90
N GLY A 165 -2.14 1.32 6.75
CA GLY A 165 -0.91 2.00 6.35
C GLY A 165 -0.19 1.27 5.21
N PRO A 166 0.20 0.00 5.37
CA PRO A 166 0.79 -0.82 4.29
C PRO A 166 -0.02 -0.85 3.01
N VAL A 167 -1.36 -0.91 3.10
CA VAL A 167 -2.24 -0.83 1.92
C VAL A 167 -2.09 0.50 1.20
N MET A 168 -2.13 1.62 1.95
CA MET A 168 -1.98 2.96 1.36
C MET A 168 -0.57 3.17 0.79
N MET A 169 0.46 2.64 1.44
CA MET A 169 1.84 2.67 0.91
C MET A 169 1.93 1.97 -0.45
N LEU A 170 1.27 0.83 -0.62
CA LEU A 170 1.22 0.12 -1.90
C LEU A 170 0.46 0.93 -2.96
N ILE A 171 -0.68 1.51 -2.61
CA ILE A 171 -1.46 2.38 -3.51
C ILE A 171 -0.59 3.54 -3.99
N ASN A 172 0.01 4.29 -3.07
CA ASN A 172 0.87 5.43 -3.38
C ASN A 172 2.07 5.04 -4.26
N ALA A 173 2.70 3.89 -3.98
CA ALA A 173 3.81 3.40 -4.77
C ALA A 173 3.40 3.10 -6.22
N LEU A 174 2.26 2.43 -6.42
CA LEU A 174 1.73 2.11 -7.75
C LEU A 174 1.36 3.37 -8.53
N GLU A 175 0.75 4.35 -7.89
CA GLU A 175 0.39 5.61 -8.51
C GLU A 175 1.61 6.43 -8.91
N LEU A 176 2.56 6.57 -7.99
CA LEU A 176 3.80 7.30 -8.25
C LEU A 176 4.60 6.65 -9.39
N MET A 177 4.64 5.32 -9.44
CA MET A 177 5.22 4.61 -10.58
C MET A 177 4.48 4.91 -11.88
N ASN A 178 3.14 4.90 -11.87
CA ASN A 178 2.34 5.21 -13.05
C ASN A 178 2.56 6.64 -13.53
N GLN A 179 2.62 7.64 -12.63
CA GLN A 179 2.91 9.03 -12.97
C GLN A 179 4.29 9.20 -13.63
N ASN A 180 5.26 8.41 -13.18
CA ASN A 180 6.61 8.41 -13.74
C ASN A 180 6.78 7.46 -14.94
N ASN A 181 5.69 6.89 -15.47
CA ASN A 181 5.71 5.90 -16.56
C ASN A 181 6.58 4.67 -16.27
N LEU A 182 6.76 4.35 -14.99
CA LEU A 182 7.49 3.17 -14.55
C LEU A 182 6.55 1.96 -14.47
N LYS A 183 7.04 0.81 -14.88
CA LYS A 183 6.30 -0.45 -14.78
C LYS A 183 7.17 -1.53 -14.15
N PRO A 184 6.65 -2.28 -13.18
CA PRO A 184 7.35 -3.42 -12.65
C PRO A 184 7.69 -4.44 -13.76
N ARG A 185 8.78 -5.19 -13.57
CA ARG A 185 9.14 -6.32 -14.43
C ARG A 185 8.55 -7.65 -13.91
N PHE A 186 7.42 -7.55 -13.21
CA PHE A 186 6.65 -8.68 -12.70
C PHE A 186 5.15 -8.32 -12.72
N ASN A 187 4.31 -9.32 -12.74
CA ASN A 187 2.87 -9.16 -12.55
C ASN A 187 2.57 -9.14 -11.06
N ILE A 188 1.50 -8.48 -10.68
CA ILE A 188 1.10 -8.32 -9.28
C ILE A 188 -0.23 -9.03 -9.06
N LYS A 189 -0.29 -9.87 -8.04
CA LYS A 189 -1.51 -10.33 -7.41
C LYS A 189 -1.55 -9.85 -5.98
N LEU A 190 -2.72 -9.44 -5.52
CA LEU A 190 -2.97 -9.10 -4.13
C LEU A 190 -4.01 -10.07 -3.60
N ILE A 191 -3.74 -10.66 -2.45
CA ILE A 191 -4.76 -11.35 -1.64
C ILE A 191 -4.99 -10.52 -0.40
N MET A 192 -6.23 -10.10 -0.17
CA MET A 192 -6.62 -9.21 0.91
C MET A 192 -7.56 -9.93 1.85
N ASP A 193 -7.15 -10.03 3.11
CA ASP A 193 -7.89 -10.63 4.21
C ASP A 193 -8.62 -9.56 5.01
N PHE A 194 -9.79 -9.88 5.52
CA PHE A 194 -10.62 -9.00 6.34
C PHE A 194 -10.95 -9.65 7.69
N GLU A 195 -10.23 -10.70 8.07
CA GLU A 195 -10.36 -11.41 9.34
C GLU A 195 -8.99 -11.83 9.91
N GLU A 196 -7.90 -11.13 9.55
CA GLU A 196 -6.54 -11.44 10.01
C GLU A 196 -6.46 -11.36 11.54
N GLU A 197 -6.98 -10.30 12.11
CA GLU A 197 -7.01 -10.03 13.55
C GLU A 197 -7.85 -11.03 14.36
N LYS A 198 -8.55 -11.91 13.65
CA LYS A 198 -9.25 -13.10 14.19
C LYS A 198 -8.52 -14.39 13.87
N SER A 199 -7.21 -14.31 13.51
CA SER A 199 -6.36 -15.44 13.12
C SER A 199 -6.76 -16.05 11.77
N SER A 200 -7.24 -15.26 10.83
CA SER A 200 -7.53 -15.62 9.43
C SER A 200 -8.31 -16.95 9.29
N PRO A 201 -9.46 -17.15 9.96
CA PRO A 201 -10.06 -18.48 10.10
C PRO A 201 -10.53 -19.08 8.76
N ARG A 202 -10.72 -18.27 7.71
CA ARG A 202 -11.16 -18.72 6.38
C ARG A 202 -10.01 -18.78 5.37
N LEU A 203 -8.90 -18.15 5.63
CA LEU A 203 -7.76 -18.09 4.71
C LEU A 203 -7.22 -19.48 4.33
N PRO A 204 -6.98 -20.43 5.24
CA PRO A 204 -6.45 -21.74 4.86
C PRO A 204 -7.33 -22.49 3.87
N SER A 205 -8.66 -22.55 4.11
CA SER A 205 -9.60 -23.21 3.22
C SER A 205 -9.75 -22.49 1.87
N ALA A 206 -9.73 -21.16 1.88
CA ALA A 206 -9.77 -20.36 0.67
C ALA A 206 -8.51 -20.53 -0.19
N VAL A 207 -7.33 -20.58 0.40
CA VAL A 207 -6.07 -20.85 -0.32
C VAL A 207 -6.09 -22.20 -1.02
N VAL A 208 -6.62 -23.23 -0.38
CA VAL A 208 -6.79 -24.55 -1.00
C VAL A 208 -7.82 -24.48 -2.14
N LYS A 209 -8.99 -23.90 -1.89
CA LYS A 209 -10.10 -23.81 -2.86
C LYS A 209 -9.72 -23.01 -4.11
N TYR A 210 -8.99 -21.93 -3.95
CA TYR A 210 -8.62 -21.00 -5.01
C TYR A 210 -7.14 -21.08 -5.41
N SER A 211 -6.50 -22.24 -5.17
CA SER A 211 -5.06 -22.41 -5.40
C SER A 211 -4.62 -22.07 -6.83
N ASP A 212 -5.46 -22.34 -7.84
CA ASP A 212 -5.16 -21.98 -9.23
C ASP A 212 -5.18 -20.47 -9.47
N ASP A 213 -6.11 -19.75 -8.87
CA ASP A 213 -6.19 -18.29 -8.93
C ASP A 213 -4.99 -17.62 -8.23
N LEU A 214 -4.49 -18.25 -7.16
CA LEU A 214 -3.42 -17.73 -6.31
C LEU A 214 -2.01 -18.11 -6.76
N LYS A 215 -1.88 -18.90 -7.84
CA LYS A 215 -0.55 -19.28 -8.38
C LYS A 215 0.32 -18.05 -8.60
N SER A 216 1.54 -18.11 -8.06
CA SER A 216 2.54 -17.05 -8.11
C SER A 216 3.95 -17.64 -8.01
N ASP A 217 4.96 -16.86 -8.37
CA ASP A 217 6.37 -17.24 -8.31
C ASP A 217 7.04 -16.80 -7.00
N GLY A 218 6.39 -15.90 -6.26
CA GLY A 218 6.86 -15.42 -4.97
C GLY A 218 5.73 -14.82 -4.14
N LEU A 219 5.93 -14.75 -2.82
CA LEU A 219 5.00 -14.18 -1.85
C LEU A 219 5.70 -13.07 -1.06
N LEU A 220 5.04 -11.92 -0.94
CA LEU A 220 5.36 -10.86 0.00
C LEU A 220 4.21 -10.69 0.98
N ILE A 221 4.52 -10.44 2.22
CA ILE A 221 3.54 -10.16 3.27
C ILE A 221 3.76 -8.72 3.72
N PHE A 222 2.74 -7.88 3.55
CA PHE A 222 2.71 -6.52 4.06
C PHE A 222 1.82 -6.51 5.29
N ASP A 223 2.46 -6.39 6.42
CA ASP A 223 1.82 -6.39 7.72
C ASP A 223 2.28 -5.16 8.52
N GLY A 224 1.80 -5.05 9.75
CA GLY A 224 1.99 -3.93 10.64
C GLY A 224 3.43 -3.47 10.87
N PRO A 225 3.65 -2.62 11.86
CA PRO A 225 4.89 -1.85 11.94
C PRO A 225 6.10 -2.72 12.24
N GLN A 226 7.21 -2.27 11.73
CA GLN A 226 8.50 -2.72 12.19
C GLN A 226 8.71 -2.21 13.64
N HIS A 227 8.92 -3.13 14.56
CA HIS A 227 9.24 -2.82 15.96
C HIS A 227 10.74 -2.60 16.17
#